data_d3873db2775937025c0965e513ba36e9
#
_entry.id   d3873db2775937025c0965e513ba36e9
#
_cell.length_a   1.000
_cell.length_b   1.000
_cell.length_c   1.000
_cell.angle_alpha   90.00
_cell.angle_beta   90.00
_cell.angle_gamma   90.00
#
_symmetry.space_group_name_H-M   'P 1'
#
loop_
_entity.id
_entity.type
_entity.pdbx_description
1 polymer ?
#
loop_
_entity_poly.entity_id
_entity_poly.type
_entity_poly.pdbx_seq_one_letter_code
_entity_poly.pdbx_strand_id
1 'polypeptide(L)'
;MMRAIEITGKHLFSVITTDLPVPADNEVVIKVSACGVCGTDIHIYNAEAPASLPLIPGHEFGGEVVSCGKKVKRLTFGNRVAVDPNISCGVCEYCRAGRIHLCENLRAIGVTMPGGFAQYVAVPELQAYLLPDSMHAYDAAFVEPVSCCVHGMDIIDIKPGEKVVIAGSGAIGLYMLQLAKLAGASKIGIIESLPDRQAIALQYGADFVISPKDPVLREKIMDSMRGGPGVLIECAGSADALKSLLNIAPKGGRILLFGLASKSDSAEIKLQEFFHKELKLYSSLLNPFTFQRAIDLISTGEISTKHFIIQNVPIDFSEMDKVYTGKQLTGTLKNILVPHQITKQGVTL
;
A
#
# COMPACT_ATOMS: atom_id res chain seq x y z
N MET A 1 -19.69 -4.74 -22.73
CA MET A 1 -20.13 -4.36 -21.38
C MET A 1 -19.26 -5.05 -20.36
N MET A 2 -18.96 -4.37 -19.25
CA MET A 2 -18.17 -4.89 -18.11
C MET A 2 -18.84 -4.51 -16.79
N ARG A 3 -18.53 -5.24 -15.72
CA ARG A 3 -18.95 -4.90 -14.35
C ARG A 3 -17.85 -4.11 -13.64
N ALA A 4 -18.26 -3.17 -12.80
CA ALA A 4 -17.36 -2.39 -11.95
C ALA A 4 -18.04 -2.01 -10.62
N ILE A 5 -17.24 -1.64 -9.62
CA ILE A 5 -17.68 -0.95 -8.40
C ILE A 5 -17.54 0.54 -8.65
N GLU A 6 -18.57 1.32 -8.39
CA GLU A 6 -18.55 2.79 -8.52
C GLU A 6 -18.94 3.46 -7.20
N ILE A 7 -18.11 4.37 -6.72
CA ILE A 7 -18.42 5.27 -5.58
C ILE A 7 -19.00 6.56 -6.14
N THR A 8 -20.18 6.95 -5.68
CA THR A 8 -20.89 8.15 -6.13
C THR A 8 -20.97 9.23 -5.06
N GLY A 9 -20.66 8.92 -3.81
CA GLY A 9 -20.71 9.85 -2.69
C GLY A 9 -20.30 9.20 -1.38
N LYS A 10 -20.34 9.97 -0.30
CA LYS A 10 -20.04 9.48 1.04
C LYS A 10 -20.94 8.29 1.40
N HIS A 11 -20.35 7.14 1.71
CA HIS A 11 -21.03 5.88 2.02
C HIS A 11 -21.98 5.38 0.93
N LEU A 12 -21.77 5.82 -0.31
CA LEU A 12 -22.59 5.44 -1.45
C LEU A 12 -21.71 4.79 -2.51
N PHE A 13 -21.98 3.51 -2.79
CA PHE A 13 -21.38 2.79 -3.91
C PHE A 13 -22.41 1.86 -4.57
N SER A 14 -22.12 1.44 -5.78
CA SER A 14 -22.96 0.50 -6.53
C SER A 14 -22.10 -0.44 -7.38
N VAL A 15 -22.67 -1.59 -7.72
CA VAL A 15 -22.17 -2.44 -8.80
C VAL A 15 -22.85 -1.99 -10.08
N ILE A 16 -22.05 -1.48 -11.01
CA ILE A 16 -22.52 -0.99 -12.29
C ILE A 16 -22.17 -1.95 -13.44
N THR A 17 -22.91 -1.84 -14.53
CA THR A 17 -22.56 -2.38 -15.85
C THR A 17 -22.31 -1.20 -16.78
N THR A 18 -21.12 -1.13 -17.35
CA THR A 18 -20.68 -0.04 -18.22
C THR A 18 -20.03 -0.59 -19.49
N ASP A 19 -19.74 0.28 -20.46
CA ASP A 19 -19.05 -0.12 -21.69
C ASP A 19 -17.60 -0.55 -21.41
N LEU A 20 -17.09 -1.41 -22.28
CA LEU A 20 -15.65 -1.74 -22.27
C LEU A 20 -14.83 -0.49 -22.61
N PRO A 21 -13.74 -0.23 -21.89
CA PRO A 21 -12.88 0.90 -22.22
C PRO A 21 -12.24 0.71 -23.61
N VAL A 22 -12.17 1.81 -24.35
CA VAL A 22 -11.45 1.87 -25.64
C VAL A 22 -10.13 2.59 -25.38
N PRO A 23 -8.98 1.99 -25.72
CA PRO A 23 -7.69 2.63 -25.46
C PRO A 23 -7.49 3.84 -26.37
N ALA A 24 -7.00 4.94 -25.80
CA ALA A 24 -6.43 6.03 -26.59
C ALA A 24 -5.16 5.58 -27.31
N ASP A 25 -4.59 6.40 -28.20
CA ASP A 25 -3.45 6.03 -29.03
C ASP A 25 -2.25 5.48 -28.23
N ASN A 26 -2.01 6.01 -27.04
CA ASN A 26 -0.87 5.65 -26.16
C ASN A 26 -1.30 4.84 -24.91
N GLU A 27 -2.47 4.25 -24.94
CA GLU A 27 -3.01 3.45 -23.84
C GLU A 27 -3.10 1.97 -24.19
N VAL A 28 -3.14 1.15 -23.16
CA VAL A 28 -3.48 -0.27 -23.23
C VAL A 28 -4.73 -0.54 -22.41
N VAL A 29 -5.55 -1.50 -22.81
CA VAL A 29 -6.63 -2.04 -22.00
C VAL A 29 -6.12 -3.28 -21.28
N ILE A 30 -6.27 -3.30 -19.98
CA ILE A 30 -5.89 -4.39 -19.10
C ILE A 30 -7.16 -5.11 -18.66
N LYS A 31 -7.20 -6.43 -18.83
CA LYS A 31 -8.12 -7.33 -18.16
C LYS A 31 -7.58 -7.51 -16.74
N VAL A 32 -8.26 -6.93 -15.74
CA VAL A 32 -7.79 -6.91 -14.36
C VAL A 32 -7.84 -8.31 -13.75
N SER A 33 -6.70 -8.84 -13.35
CA SER A 33 -6.60 -10.14 -12.68
C SER A 33 -6.88 -10.03 -11.18
N ALA A 34 -6.36 -8.98 -10.56
CA ALA A 34 -6.52 -8.70 -9.14
C ALA A 34 -6.32 -7.21 -8.87
N CYS A 35 -7.03 -6.69 -7.88
CA CYS A 35 -6.86 -5.34 -7.36
C CYS A 35 -6.91 -5.34 -5.83
N GLY A 36 -5.84 -4.87 -5.19
CA GLY A 36 -5.80 -4.71 -3.74
C GLY A 36 -6.76 -3.62 -3.26
N VAL A 37 -7.41 -3.87 -2.13
CA VAL A 37 -8.16 -2.83 -1.42
C VAL A 37 -7.23 -2.15 -0.43
N CYS A 38 -7.10 -0.83 -0.55
CA CYS A 38 -6.26 0.02 0.28
C CYS A 38 -7.07 0.80 1.32
N GLY A 39 -6.41 1.26 2.38
CA GLY A 39 -7.00 2.24 3.30
C GLY A 39 -7.48 3.50 2.59
N THR A 40 -6.81 3.92 1.52
CA THR A 40 -7.23 5.05 0.68
C THR A 40 -8.62 4.85 0.08
N ASP A 41 -8.98 3.63 -0.35
CA ASP A 41 -10.33 3.35 -0.89
C ASP A 41 -11.40 3.52 0.20
N ILE A 42 -11.07 3.14 1.44
CA ILE A 42 -11.95 3.35 2.60
C ILE A 42 -12.08 4.84 2.93
N HIS A 43 -10.98 5.60 2.89
CA HIS A 43 -11.02 7.06 3.08
C HIS A 43 -11.82 7.77 1.98
N ILE A 44 -11.76 7.30 0.73
CA ILE A 44 -12.59 7.82 -0.38
C ILE A 44 -14.07 7.53 -0.09
N TYR A 45 -14.41 6.30 0.28
CA TYR A 45 -15.76 5.89 0.64
C TYR A 45 -16.35 6.73 1.81
N ASN A 46 -15.50 7.09 2.78
CA ASN A 46 -15.87 7.93 3.91
C ASN A 46 -15.86 9.45 3.58
N ALA A 47 -15.47 9.85 2.38
CA ALA A 47 -15.22 11.24 1.98
C ALA A 47 -14.13 11.95 2.82
N GLU A 48 -13.13 11.19 3.25
CA GLU A 48 -11.97 11.66 4.03
C GLU A 48 -10.74 11.92 3.13
N ALA A 49 -10.67 11.29 1.96
CA ALA A 49 -9.64 11.54 0.95
C ALA A 49 -10.21 12.26 -0.27
N PRO A 50 -9.42 13.12 -0.96
CA PRO A 50 -9.84 13.72 -2.21
C PRO A 50 -10.01 12.67 -3.31
N ALA A 51 -11.13 12.75 -4.05
CA ALA A 51 -11.41 11.89 -5.20
C ALA A 51 -12.29 12.61 -6.21
N SER A 52 -12.25 12.20 -7.47
CA SER A 52 -13.13 12.71 -8.53
C SER A 52 -14.35 11.80 -8.68
N LEU A 53 -15.46 12.16 -8.04
CA LEU A 53 -16.70 11.36 -8.08
C LEU A 53 -17.59 11.75 -9.28
N PRO A 54 -18.35 10.80 -9.91
CA PRO A 54 -18.34 9.37 -9.63
C PRO A 54 -17.02 8.71 -10.02
N LEU A 55 -16.59 7.68 -9.27
CA LEU A 55 -15.29 7.04 -9.42
C LEU A 55 -15.39 5.51 -9.39
N ILE A 56 -14.75 4.84 -10.32
CA ILE A 56 -14.36 3.42 -10.18
C ILE A 56 -13.01 3.41 -9.45
N PRO A 57 -12.94 3.01 -8.16
CA PRO A 57 -11.70 3.05 -7.40
C PRO A 57 -10.74 1.89 -7.72
N GLY A 58 -9.73 1.70 -6.87
CA GLY A 58 -8.75 0.62 -6.98
C GLY A 58 -7.49 1.04 -7.73
N HIS A 59 -6.41 1.24 -6.98
CA HIS A 59 -5.11 1.73 -7.48
C HIS A 59 -3.97 0.72 -7.32
N GLU A 60 -4.19 -0.42 -6.67
CA GLU A 60 -3.22 -1.49 -6.45
C GLU A 60 -3.55 -2.69 -7.35
N PHE A 61 -3.29 -2.61 -8.65
CA PHE A 61 -3.79 -3.63 -9.58
C PHE A 61 -2.84 -3.97 -10.73
N GLY A 62 -3.19 -5.06 -11.39
CA GLY A 62 -2.66 -5.43 -12.68
C GLY A 62 -3.42 -6.57 -13.31
N GLY A 63 -2.92 -7.09 -14.40
CA GLY A 63 -3.60 -8.12 -15.18
C GLY A 63 -2.92 -8.38 -16.50
N GLU A 64 -3.72 -8.70 -17.51
CA GLU A 64 -3.27 -9.04 -18.85
C GLU A 64 -3.70 -7.95 -19.86
N VAL A 65 -2.79 -7.53 -20.72
CA VAL A 65 -3.07 -6.59 -21.81
C VAL A 65 -3.94 -7.28 -22.86
N VAL A 66 -5.14 -6.73 -23.12
CA VAL A 66 -6.11 -7.29 -24.08
C VAL A 66 -6.37 -6.39 -25.29
N SER A 67 -5.89 -5.15 -25.27
CA SER A 67 -5.96 -4.23 -26.41
C SER A 67 -4.90 -3.15 -26.27
N CYS A 68 -4.37 -2.69 -27.41
CA CYS A 68 -3.35 -1.66 -27.47
C CYS A 68 -3.78 -0.53 -28.42
N GLY A 69 -3.53 0.71 -28.02
CA GLY A 69 -3.65 1.89 -28.86
C GLY A 69 -2.58 1.91 -29.96
N LYS A 70 -2.81 2.72 -30.99
CA LYS A 70 -1.97 2.74 -32.23
C LYS A 70 -0.52 3.17 -32.00
N LYS A 71 -0.21 3.90 -30.92
CA LYS A 71 1.13 4.42 -30.60
C LYS A 71 1.83 3.62 -29.50
N VAL A 72 1.19 2.58 -28.96
CA VAL A 72 1.80 1.66 -28.00
C VAL A 72 2.96 0.93 -28.68
N LYS A 73 4.12 0.83 -28.02
CA LYS A 73 5.35 0.26 -28.59
C LYS A 73 5.98 -0.84 -27.75
N ARG A 74 5.79 -0.79 -26.42
CA ARG A 74 6.50 -1.65 -25.46
C ARG A 74 5.67 -2.85 -25.03
N LEU A 75 4.35 -2.76 -25.15
CA LEU A 75 3.41 -3.77 -24.70
C LEU A 75 2.62 -4.36 -25.87
N THR A 76 2.26 -5.62 -25.74
CA THR A 76 1.48 -6.37 -26.72
C THR A 76 0.37 -7.15 -26.03
N PHE A 77 -0.59 -7.63 -26.82
CA PHE A 77 -1.64 -8.55 -26.33
C PHE A 77 -1.01 -9.74 -25.59
N GLY A 78 -1.57 -10.11 -24.45
CA GLY A 78 -1.13 -11.21 -23.60
C GLY A 78 -0.02 -10.85 -22.61
N ASN A 79 0.57 -9.65 -22.66
CA ASN A 79 1.54 -9.24 -21.65
C ASN A 79 0.89 -9.12 -20.28
N ARG A 80 1.54 -9.67 -19.26
CA ARG A 80 1.15 -9.50 -17.85
C ARG A 80 1.81 -8.27 -17.30
N VAL A 81 1.03 -7.39 -16.65
CA VAL A 81 1.51 -6.10 -16.18
C VAL A 81 0.99 -5.77 -14.78
N ALA A 82 1.77 -5.02 -14.01
CA ALA A 82 1.33 -4.25 -12.86
C ALA A 82 1.24 -2.77 -13.23
N VAL A 83 0.36 -2.01 -12.60
CA VAL A 83 0.11 -0.61 -12.93
C VAL A 83 0.57 0.31 -11.80
N ASP A 84 1.48 1.23 -12.12
CA ASP A 84 1.76 2.39 -11.28
C ASP A 84 0.62 3.41 -11.48
N PRO A 85 -0.20 3.67 -10.45
CA PRO A 85 -1.37 4.53 -10.61
C PRO A 85 -1.02 6.01 -10.80
N ASN A 86 0.20 6.45 -10.48
CA ASN A 86 0.57 7.85 -10.33
C ASN A 86 1.04 8.47 -11.64
N ILE A 87 0.27 9.41 -12.19
CA ILE A 87 0.56 10.10 -13.46
C ILE A 87 0.95 11.54 -13.17
N SER A 88 2.23 11.84 -13.23
CA SER A 88 2.75 13.21 -13.08
C SER A 88 2.66 14.01 -14.38
N CYS A 89 2.60 15.35 -14.28
CA CYS A 89 2.50 16.21 -15.46
C CYS A 89 3.83 16.38 -16.21
N GLY A 90 4.97 16.04 -15.60
CA GLY A 90 6.31 16.13 -16.20
C GLY A 90 6.88 17.55 -16.35
N VAL A 91 6.10 18.62 -16.12
CA VAL A 91 6.49 20.00 -16.47
C VAL A 91 6.51 20.98 -15.29
N CYS A 92 5.83 20.70 -14.16
CA CYS A 92 5.86 21.56 -12.97
C CYS A 92 7.23 21.51 -12.28
N GLU A 93 7.46 22.42 -11.34
CA GLU A 93 8.71 22.54 -10.62
C GLU A 93 9.10 21.23 -9.91
N TYR A 94 8.15 20.60 -9.23
CA TYR A 94 8.39 19.31 -8.57
C TYR A 94 8.81 18.20 -9.54
N CYS A 95 8.13 18.09 -10.68
CA CYS A 95 8.47 17.08 -11.70
C CYS A 95 9.88 17.33 -12.27
N ARG A 96 10.22 18.57 -12.59
CA ARG A 96 11.54 18.95 -13.10
C ARG A 96 12.66 18.72 -12.09
N ALA A 97 12.35 18.78 -10.78
CA ALA A 97 13.27 18.46 -9.69
C ALA A 97 13.32 16.95 -9.35
N GLY A 98 12.69 16.06 -10.14
CA GLY A 98 12.64 14.63 -9.88
C GLY A 98 11.67 14.21 -8.76
N ARG A 99 10.92 15.14 -8.20
CA ARG A 99 9.93 14.88 -7.12
C ARG A 99 8.53 14.70 -7.71
N ILE A 100 8.38 13.72 -8.61
CA ILE A 100 7.15 13.49 -9.40
C ILE A 100 5.93 13.18 -8.54
N HIS A 101 6.10 12.58 -7.36
CA HIS A 101 5.06 12.29 -6.38
C HIS A 101 4.45 13.54 -5.72
N LEU A 102 5.14 14.69 -5.80
CA LEU A 102 4.68 15.99 -5.33
C LEU A 102 4.15 16.86 -6.48
N CYS A 103 3.83 16.26 -7.63
CA CYS A 103 3.34 16.97 -8.80
C CYS A 103 2.07 17.77 -8.48
N GLU A 104 2.05 19.07 -8.87
CA GLU A 104 0.90 19.96 -8.66
C GLU A 104 -0.36 19.50 -9.40
N ASN A 105 -0.19 18.79 -10.52
CA ASN A 105 -1.25 18.26 -11.36
C ASN A 105 -1.21 16.72 -11.37
N LEU A 106 -0.95 16.11 -10.22
CA LEU A 106 -0.93 14.66 -10.11
C LEU A 106 -2.31 14.08 -10.39
N ARG A 107 -2.37 13.12 -11.30
CA ARG A 107 -3.54 12.27 -11.51
C ARG A 107 -3.22 10.87 -11.01
N ALA A 108 -4.22 10.18 -10.48
CA ALA A 108 -4.03 8.82 -9.98
C ALA A 108 -5.17 7.92 -10.43
N ILE A 109 -4.81 6.82 -11.08
CA ILE A 109 -5.72 5.77 -11.52
C ILE A 109 -6.36 5.14 -10.26
N GLY A 110 -7.69 5.06 -10.22
CA GLY A 110 -8.44 4.58 -9.06
C GLY A 110 -8.65 5.63 -7.95
N VAL A 111 -8.22 6.90 -8.16
CA VAL A 111 -8.43 8.00 -7.21
C VAL A 111 -9.02 9.23 -7.90
N THR A 112 -8.42 9.70 -8.99
CA THR A 112 -8.90 10.85 -9.78
C THR A 112 -9.36 10.45 -11.18
N MET A 113 -9.22 9.20 -11.54
CA MET A 113 -9.67 8.60 -12.80
C MET A 113 -9.99 7.12 -12.57
N PRO A 114 -10.76 6.46 -13.45
CA PRO A 114 -11.20 5.07 -13.26
C PRO A 114 -10.04 4.09 -13.01
N GLY A 115 -10.22 3.18 -12.07
CA GLY A 115 -9.21 2.22 -11.61
C GLY A 115 -9.62 0.75 -11.72
N GLY A 116 -8.92 -0.08 -10.95
CA GLY A 116 -8.93 -1.54 -11.03
C GLY A 116 -10.13 -2.24 -10.35
N PHE A 117 -11.07 -1.52 -9.72
CA PHE A 117 -12.31 -2.16 -9.22
C PHE A 117 -13.31 -2.39 -10.37
N ALA A 118 -12.80 -2.84 -11.49
CA ALA A 118 -13.51 -3.15 -12.71
C ALA A 118 -12.91 -4.39 -13.38
N GLN A 119 -13.65 -4.99 -14.31
CA GLN A 119 -13.15 -6.12 -15.09
C GLN A 119 -12.06 -5.70 -16.09
N TYR A 120 -12.14 -4.48 -16.61
CA TYR A 120 -11.18 -3.91 -17.57
C TYR A 120 -10.93 -2.45 -17.25
N VAL A 121 -9.72 -1.98 -17.53
CA VAL A 121 -9.30 -0.59 -17.36
C VAL A 121 -8.36 -0.17 -18.48
N ALA A 122 -8.51 1.05 -19.01
CA ALA A 122 -7.57 1.66 -19.93
C ALA A 122 -6.54 2.48 -19.15
N VAL A 123 -5.26 2.27 -19.42
CA VAL A 123 -4.16 2.96 -18.75
C VAL A 123 -3.10 3.40 -19.76
N PRO A 124 -2.41 4.53 -19.53
CA PRO A 124 -1.24 4.88 -20.35
C PRO A 124 -0.18 3.78 -20.33
N GLU A 125 0.43 3.48 -21.49
CA GLU A 125 1.48 2.46 -21.60
C GLU A 125 2.61 2.65 -20.59
N LEU A 126 2.97 3.92 -20.30
CA LEU A 126 4.05 4.25 -19.36
C LEU A 126 3.76 3.86 -17.92
N GLN A 127 2.49 3.71 -17.56
CA GLN A 127 2.07 3.30 -16.23
C GLN A 127 1.99 1.77 -16.07
N ALA A 128 2.04 1.02 -17.16
CA ALA A 128 1.99 -0.44 -17.15
C ALA A 128 3.40 -1.03 -17.24
N TYR A 129 3.81 -1.71 -16.18
CA TYR A 129 5.10 -2.36 -16.03
C TYR A 129 4.99 -3.85 -16.30
N LEU A 130 5.81 -4.36 -17.22
CA LEU A 130 5.82 -5.76 -17.59
C LEU A 130 6.26 -6.63 -16.40
N LEU A 131 5.48 -7.66 -16.09
CA LEU A 131 5.84 -8.64 -15.08
C LEU A 131 6.73 -9.74 -15.66
N PRO A 132 7.76 -10.21 -14.93
CA PRO A 132 8.55 -11.35 -15.33
C PRO A 132 7.72 -12.65 -15.30
N ASP A 133 8.19 -13.67 -16.02
CA ASP A 133 7.46 -14.94 -16.14
C ASP A 133 7.28 -15.70 -14.82
N SER A 134 8.11 -15.43 -13.82
CA SER A 134 8.00 -15.98 -12.47
C SER A 134 6.83 -15.44 -11.66
N MET A 135 6.23 -14.29 -12.06
CA MET A 135 5.11 -13.68 -11.36
C MET A 135 3.79 -13.99 -12.05
N HIS A 136 2.76 -14.30 -11.27
CA HIS A 136 1.39 -14.38 -11.76
C HIS A 136 0.78 -12.98 -11.86
N ALA A 137 -0.18 -12.80 -12.78
CA ALA A 137 -0.90 -11.52 -12.91
C ALA A 137 -1.67 -11.11 -11.62
N TYR A 138 -1.99 -12.07 -10.76
CA TYR A 138 -2.56 -11.84 -9.43
C TYR A 138 -1.59 -11.10 -8.51
N ASP A 139 -0.28 -11.38 -8.59
CA ASP A 139 0.74 -10.79 -7.72
C ASP A 139 0.92 -9.29 -7.98
N ALA A 140 0.43 -8.80 -9.12
CA ALA A 140 0.43 -7.38 -9.46
C ALA A 140 -0.27 -6.50 -8.40
N ALA A 141 -1.27 -7.05 -7.70
CA ALA A 141 -1.99 -6.33 -6.63
C ALA A 141 -1.10 -5.97 -5.41
N PHE A 142 0.10 -6.53 -5.32
CA PHE A 142 1.05 -6.27 -4.22
C PHE A 142 2.18 -5.32 -4.63
N VAL A 143 2.35 -5.02 -5.91
CA VAL A 143 3.49 -4.23 -6.41
C VAL A 143 3.40 -2.78 -5.95
N GLU A 144 2.24 -2.15 -6.11
CA GLU A 144 2.06 -0.75 -5.72
C GLU A 144 2.38 -0.51 -4.22
N PRO A 145 1.76 -1.23 -3.25
CA PRO A 145 2.04 -0.99 -1.84
C PRO A 145 3.48 -1.33 -1.44
N VAL A 146 4.10 -2.33 -2.07
CA VAL A 146 5.54 -2.61 -1.86
C VAL A 146 6.39 -1.47 -2.40
N SER A 147 6.04 -0.89 -3.55
CA SER A 147 6.79 0.24 -4.13
C SER A 147 6.75 1.48 -3.24
N CYS A 148 5.62 1.75 -2.59
CA CYS A 148 5.50 2.79 -1.57
C CYS A 148 6.41 2.50 -0.36
N CYS A 149 6.44 1.24 0.10
CA CYS A 149 7.33 0.84 1.20
C CYS A 149 8.81 1.01 0.82
N VAL A 150 9.21 0.67 -0.40
CA VAL A 150 10.57 0.89 -0.90
C VAL A 150 10.94 2.37 -0.85
N HIS A 151 10.03 3.28 -1.26
CA HIS A 151 10.27 4.72 -1.12
C HIS A 151 10.42 5.16 0.34
N GLY A 152 9.60 4.66 1.24
CA GLY A 152 9.74 4.93 2.68
C GLY A 152 11.09 4.46 3.22
N MET A 153 11.58 3.31 2.77
CA MET A 153 12.90 2.78 3.15
C MET A 153 14.04 3.66 2.62
N ASP A 154 13.92 4.18 1.40
CA ASP A 154 14.91 5.11 0.83
C ASP A 154 14.98 6.42 1.65
N ILE A 155 13.85 6.90 2.18
CA ILE A 155 13.80 8.10 3.02
C ILE A 155 14.42 7.86 4.39
N ILE A 156 14.06 6.75 5.05
CA ILE A 156 14.51 6.49 6.43
C ILE A 156 15.96 5.98 6.49
N ASP A 157 16.45 5.39 5.40
CA ASP A 157 17.86 5.04 5.16
C ASP A 157 18.46 4.17 6.29
N ILE A 158 17.88 2.98 6.51
CA ILE A 158 18.37 2.03 7.51
C ILE A 158 19.79 1.56 7.17
N LYS A 159 20.70 1.64 8.14
CA LYS A 159 22.06 1.14 8.00
C LYS A 159 22.18 -0.27 8.58
N PRO A 160 23.04 -1.14 8.01
CA PRO A 160 23.33 -2.46 8.59
C PRO A 160 23.72 -2.36 10.06
N GLY A 161 23.11 -3.21 10.88
CA GLY A 161 23.35 -3.24 12.34
C GLY A 161 22.39 -2.35 13.15
N GLU A 162 21.59 -1.51 12.53
CA GLU A 162 20.60 -0.68 13.25
C GLU A 162 19.46 -1.53 13.82
N LYS A 163 18.83 -1.01 14.86
CA LYS A 163 17.66 -1.59 15.51
C LYS A 163 16.42 -0.83 15.10
N VAL A 164 15.37 -1.54 14.75
CA VAL A 164 14.14 -0.98 14.18
C VAL A 164 12.94 -1.37 15.02
N VAL A 165 12.04 -0.41 15.29
CA VAL A 165 10.70 -0.70 15.82
C VAL A 165 9.66 -0.23 14.81
N ILE A 166 8.69 -1.11 14.51
CA ILE A 166 7.59 -0.82 13.60
C ILE A 166 6.28 -0.86 14.40
N ALA A 167 5.50 0.21 14.34
CA ALA A 167 4.17 0.27 14.93
C ALA A 167 3.11 -0.10 13.89
N GLY A 168 2.41 -1.21 14.14
CA GLY A 168 1.45 -1.83 13.24
C GLY A 168 2.06 -2.94 12.39
N SER A 169 1.43 -4.12 12.38
CA SER A 169 1.77 -5.26 11.51
C SER A 169 0.61 -5.64 10.58
N GLY A 170 -0.07 -4.65 10.01
CA GLY A 170 -0.86 -4.81 8.80
C GLY A 170 0.04 -5.14 7.60
N ALA A 171 -0.52 -5.23 6.40
CA ALA A 171 0.25 -5.54 5.19
C ALA A 171 1.49 -4.64 5.03
N ILE A 172 1.33 -3.34 5.21
CA ILE A 172 2.43 -2.35 5.12
C ILE A 172 3.52 -2.62 6.16
N GLY A 173 3.15 -2.81 7.44
CA GLY A 173 4.14 -3.08 8.49
C GLY A 173 4.91 -4.38 8.25
N LEU A 174 4.28 -5.40 7.66
CA LEU A 174 4.95 -6.65 7.29
C LEU A 174 5.87 -6.49 6.07
N TYR A 175 5.56 -5.60 5.11
CA TYR A 175 6.50 -5.25 4.05
C TYR A 175 7.69 -4.47 4.60
N MET A 176 7.46 -3.49 5.49
CA MET A 176 8.52 -2.74 6.16
C MET A 176 9.42 -3.64 7.00
N LEU A 177 8.86 -4.66 7.69
CA LEU A 177 9.64 -5.67 8.43
C LEU A 177 10.60 -6.42 7.50
N GLN A 178 10.10 -6.91 6.36
CA GLN A 178 10.92 -7.64 5.38
C GLN A 178 11.99 -6.74 4.78
N LEU A 179 11.62 -5.51 4.37
CA LEU A 179 12.57 -4.52 3.83
C LEU A 179 13.63 -4.10 4.85
N ALA A 180 13.26 -3.94 6.14
CA ALA A 180 14.22 -3.64 7.20
C ALA A 180 15.24 -4.78 7.40
N LYS A 181 14.80 -6.04 7.28
CA LYS A 181 15.71 -7.21 7.28
C LYS A 181 16.67 -7.16 6.10
N LEU A 182 16.17 -6.91 4.90
CA LEU A 182 16.99 -6.78 3.68
C LEU A 182 18.01 -5.62 3.80
N ALA A 183 17.63 -4.51 4.46
CA ALA A 183 18.54 -3.40 4.74
C ALA A 183 19.61 -3.74 5.81
N GLY A 184 19.57 -4.92 6.42
CA GLY A 184 20.55 -5.36 7.40
C GLY A 184 20.27 -4.90 8.83
N ALA A 185 19.02 -4.60 9.20
CA ALA A 185 18.64 -4.33 10.57
C ALA A 185 19.07 -5.50 11.48
N SER A 186 19.75 -5.21 12.60
CA SER A 186 20.26 -6.22 13.52
C SER A 186 19.19 -6.76 14.48
N LYS A 187 18.13 -5.99 14.70
CA LYS A 187 16.99 -6.38 15.53
C LYS A 187 15.75 -5.59 15.15
N ILE A 188 14.60 -6.27 15.02
CA ILE A 188 13.33 -5.67 14.63
C ILE A 188 12.25 -6.05 15.63
N GLY A 189 11.69 -5.04 16.31
CA GLY A 189 10.53 -5.17 17.19
C GLY A 189 9.26 -4.66 16.52
N ILE A 190 8.14 -5.28 16.84
CA ILE A 190 6.81 -4.87 16.37
C ILE A 190 5.94 -4.45 17.55
N ILE A 191 5.20 -3.37 17.38
CA ILE A 191 4.10 -2.97 18.28
C ILE A 191 2.80 -3.27 17.55
N GLU A 192 2.01 -4.24 18.06
CA GLU A 192 0.76 -4.67 17.42
C GLU A 192 -0.27 -5.08 18.49
N SER A 193 -1.53 -4.70 18.28
CA SER A 193 -2.62 -4.97 19.22
C SER A 193 -3.32 -6.32 19.03
N LEU A 194 -3.37 -6.81 17.78
CA LEU A 194 -4.13 -8.00 17.38
C LEU A 194 -3.27 -9.26 17.47
N PRO A 195 -3.66 -10.29 18.28
CA PRO A 195 -2.86 -11.50 18.47
C PRO A 195 -2.53 -12.25 17.17
N ASP A 196 -3.50 -12.34 16.24
CA ASP A 196 -3.27 -13.02 14.96
C ASP A 196 -2.16 -12.32 14.15
N ARG A 197 -2.16 -10.98 14.12
CA ARG A 197 -1.13 -10.20 13.44
C ARG A 197 0.21 -10.25 14.15
N GLN A 198 0.22 -10.36 15.49
CA GLN A 198 1.45 -10.58 16.27
C GLN A 198 2.10 -11.92 15.85
N ALA A 199 1.31 -12.99 15.76
CA ALA A 199 1.81 -14.29 15.33
C ALA A 199 2.41 -14.26 13.92
N ILE A 200 1.74 -13.57 12.98
CA ILE A 200 2.22 -13.41 11.60
C ILE A 200 3.52 -12.60 11.57
N ALA A 201 3.65 -11.53 12.34
CA ALA A 201 4.89 -10.75 12.41
C ALA A 201 6.09 -11.59 12.86
N LEU A 202 5.90 -12.48 13.85
CA LEU A 202 6.93 -13.45 14.27
C LEU A 202 7.29 -14.43 13.15
N GLN A 203 6.32 -14.91 12.37
CA GLN A 203 6.57 -15.79 11.22
C GLN A 203 7.41 -15.09 10.13
N TYR A 204 7.24 -13.79 9.94
CA TYR A 204 8.09 -12.98 9.06
C TYR A 204 9.44 -12.61 9.67
N GLY A 205 9.69 -13.02 10.93
CA GLY A 205 10.96 -12.90 11.61
C GLY A 205 11.15 -11.58 12.36
N ALA A 206 10.09 -11.03 12.93
CA ALA A 206 10.23 -10.06 14.01
C ALA A 206 10.90 -10.73 15.21
N ASP A 207 11.88 -10.06 15.83
CA ASP A 207 12.60 -10.61 17.00
C ASP A 207 11.72 -10.63 18.25
N PHE A 208 10.77 -9.71 18.34
CA PHE A 208 9.75 -9.66 19.39
C PHE A 208 8.54 -8.84 18.94
N VAL A 209 7.40 -9.10 19.57
CA VAL A 209 6.18 -8.32 19.40
C VAL A 209 5.64 -7.93 20.75
N ILE A 210 5.20 -6.68 20.91
CA ILE A 210 4.64 -6.14 22.15
C ILE A 210 3.30 -5.46 21.84
N SER A 211 2.31 -5.65 22.74
CA SER A 211 1.04 -4.96 22.63
C SER A 211 1.21 -3.46 22.96
N PRO A 212 0.58 -2.53 22.21
CA PRO A 212 0.60 -1.11 22.57
C PRO A 212 -0.06 -0.82 23.92
N LYS A 213 -0.88 -1.77 24.45
CA LYS A 213 -1.53 -1.68 25.76
C LYS A 213 -0.67 -2.20 26.91
N ASP A 214 0.54 -2.68 26.62
CA ASP A 214 1.45 -3.19 27.65
C ASP A 214 1.94 -2.00 28.51
N PRO A 215 1.69 -2.01 29.83
CA PRO A 215 2.02 -0.87 30.71
C PRO A 215 3.53 -0.61 30.81
N VAL A 216 4.35 -1.60 30.49
CA VAL A 216 5.83 -1.52 30.50
C VAL A 216 6.41 -1.66 29.08
N LEU A 217 5.65 -1.21 28.07
CA LEU A 217 6.06 -1.26 26.65
C LEU A 217 7.46 -0.68 26.43
N ARG A 218 7.71 0.53 26.98
CA ARG A 218 8.98 1.23 26.81
C ARG A 218 10.14 0.42 27.40
N GLU A 219 9.98 -0.03 28.65
CA GLU A 219 10.99 -0.82 29.36
C GLU A 219 11.34 -2.10 28.59
N LYS A 220 10.33 -2.85 28.16
CA LYS A 220 10.54 -4.07 27.37
C LYS A 220 11.30 -3.82 26.06
N ILE A 221 11.01 -2.72 25.37
CA ILE A 221 11.73 -2.36 24.15
C ILE A 221 13.17 -1.99 24.47
N MET A 222 13.41 -1.17 25.52
CA MET A 222 14.76 -0.76 25.91
C MET A 222 15.61 -1.94 26.40
N ASP A 223 15.01 -2.90 27.12
CA ASP A 223 15.69 -4.14 27.54
C ASP A 223 16.01 -5.05 26.36
N SER A 224 15.06 -5.20 25.43
CA SER A 224 15.24 -5.97 24.21
C SER A 224 16.26 -5.35 23.26
N MET A 225 16.34 -4.01 23.25
CA MET A 225 17.22 -3.24 22.34
C MET A 225 18.13 -2.32 23.16
N ARG A 226 19.24 -2.86 23.72
CA ARG A 226 20.19 -2.04 24.48
C ARG A 226 20.56 -0.76 23.72
N GLY A 227 20.29 0.40 24.34
CA GLY A 227 20.46 1.73 23.72
C GLY A 227 19.23 2.21 22.93
N GLY A 228 18.17 1.40 22.83
CA GLY A 228 16.91 1.71 22.14
C GLY A 228 16.98 1.50 20.62
N PRO A 229 15.83 1.65 19.91
CA PRO A 229 15.73 1.56 18.45
C PRO A 229 16.25 2.84 17.79
N GLY A 230 17.22 2.73 16.87
CA GLY A 230 17.70 3.88 16.08
C GLY A 230 16.68 4.36 15.05
N VAL A 231 15.81 3.46 14.59
CA VAL A 231 14.78 3.70 13.57
C VAL A 231 13.41 3.25 14.09
N LEU A 232 12.41 4.09 13.86
CA LEU A 232 11.03 3.86 14.26
C LEU A 232 10.13 4.12 13.05
N ILE A 233 9.22 3.18 12.73
CA ILE A 233 8.35 3.30 11.55
C ILE A 233 6.89 3.21 12.00
N GLU A 234 6.11 4.24 11.70
CA GLU A 234 4.69 4.29 11.98
C GLU A 234 3.91 3.75 10.76
N CYS A 235 3.26 2.60 10.90
CA CYS A 235 2.48 1.92 9.86
C CYS A 235 1.02 1.68 10.25
N ALA A 236 0.58 2.12 11.43
CA ALA A 236 -0.78 1.93 11.90
C ALA A 236 -1.74 3.05 11.44
N GLY A 237 -1.20 4.19 11.02
CA GLY A 237 -1.98 5.35 10.59
C GLY A 237 -2.76 5.98 11.75
N SER A 238 -2.15 6.13 12.93
CA SER A 238 -2.84 6.72 14.09
C SER A 238 -1.95 7.61 14.94
N ALA A 239 -2.54 8.64 15.51
CA ALA A 239 -1.87 9.55 16.43
C ALA A 239 -1.27 8.82 17.65
N ASP A 240 -1.95 7.78 18.15
CA ASP A 240 -1.49 7.04 19.32
C ASP A 240 -0.27 6.16 19.02
N ALA A 241 -0.19 5.62 17.80
CA ALA A 241 1.01 4.90 17.36
C ALA A 241 2.21 5.86 17.29
N LEU A 242 2.04 7.04 16.69
CA LEU A 242 3.10 8.06 16.66
C LEU A 242 3.53 8.50 18.05
N LYS A 243 2.57 8.76 18.97
CA LYS A 243 2.88 9.10 20.38
C LYS A 243 3.69 8.00 21.06
N SER A 244 3.32 6.73 20.82
CA SER A 244 4.05 5.58 21.36
C SER A 244 5.49 5.56 20.85
N LEU A 245 5.72 5.79 19.56
CA LEU A 245 7.07 5.84 18.95
C LEU A 245 7.88 7.03 19.48
N LEU A 246 7.30 8.23 19.60
CA LEU A 246 7.97 9.40 20.17
C LEU A 246 8.43 9.16 21.62
N ASN A 247 7.61 8.44 22.42
CA ASN A 247 7.92 8.13 23.81
C ASN A 247 9.10 7.16 23.97
N ILE A 248 9.26 6.21 23.04
CA ILE A 248 10.36 5.23 23.07
C ILE A 248 11.59 5.68 22.29
N ALA A 249 11.51 6.74 21.48
CA ALA A 249 12.61 7.22 20.66
C ALA A 249 13.82 7.63 21.53
N PRO A 250 15.02 7.05 21.30
CA PRO A 250 16.25 7.45 21.96
C PRO A 250 16.82 8.74 21.38
N LYS A 251 17.90 9.25 21.93
CA LYS A 251 18.67 10.36 21.34
C LYS A 251 19.17 9.97 19.94
N GLY A 252 19.00 10.87 18.99
CA GLY A 252 19.37 10.67 17.57
C GLY A 252 18.37 9.78 16.79
N GLY A 253 17.26 9.37 17.40
CA GLY A 253 16.26 8.51 16.76
C GLY A 253 15.64 9.10 15.51
N ARG A 254 15.41 8.28 14.48
CA ARG A 254 14.74 8.62 13.24
C ARG A 254 13.35 7.97 13.21
N ILE A 255 12.33 8.78 12.93
CA ILE A 255 10.94 8.34 12.90
C ILE A 255 10.40 8.55 11.49
N LEU A 256 9.83 7.52 10.87
CA LEU A 256 9.12 7.58 9.61
C LEU A 256 7.61 7.51 9.83
N LEU A 257 6.90 8.56 9.42
CA LEU A 257 5.45 8.59 9.32
C LEU A 257 5.06 8.00 7.95
N PHE A 258 4.48 6.82 7.97
CA PHE A 258 4.09 6.11 6.74
C PHE A 258 2.60 5.82 6.67
N GLY A 259 1.98 5.46 7.79
CA GLY A 259 0.53 5.21 7.86
C GLY A 259 -0.29 6.46 7.58
N LEU A 260 -1.34 6.33 6.77
CA LEU A 260 -2.26 7.43 6.51
C LEU A 260 -3.24 7.56 7.68
N ALA A 261 -3.10 8.63 8.44
CA ALA A 261 -4.00 8.96 9.55
C ALA A 261 -5.27 9.68 9.05
N SER A 262 -6.34 9.66 9.85
CA SER A 262 -7.54 10.44 9.60
C SER A 262 -7.24 11.96 9.61
N LYS A 263 -8.03 12.75 8.87
CA LYS A 263 -7.89 14.22 8.85
C LYS A 263 -8.03 14.90 10.22
N SER A 264 -8.74 14.27 11.13
CA SER A 264 -8.93 14.76 12.52
C SER A 264 -7.81 14.37 13.46
N ASP A 265 -6.96 13.41 13.08
CA ASP A 265 -5.91 12.91 13.93
C ASP A 265 -4.77 13.92 14.08
N SER A 266 -4.33 14.11 15.33
CA SER A 266 -3.21 14.97 15.65
C SER A 266 -2.37 14.38 16.78
N ALA A 267 -1.07 14.64 16.74
CA ALA A 267 -0.15 14.26 17.81
C ALA A 267 0.64 15.48 18.29
N GLU A 268 0.70 15.67 19.59
CA GLU A 268 1.53 16.70 20.20
C GLU A 268 2.99 16.28 20.23
N ILE A 269 3.87 17.16 19.84
CA ILE A 269 5.32 17.00 19.93
C ILE A 269 5.86 17.92 21.02
N LYS A 270 6.48 17.35 22.06
CA LYS A 270 7.18 18.10 23.10
C LYS A 270 8.48 18.68 22.53
N LEU A 271 8.45 19.95 22.12
CA LEU A 271 9.53 20.58 21.37
C LEU A 271 10.88 20.52 22.09
N GLN A 272 10.90 20.77 23.42
CA GLN A 272 12.13 20.70 24.21
C GLN A 272 12.74 19.30 24.20
N GLU A 273 11.91 18.27 24.37
CA GLU A 273 12.36 16.88 24.36
C GLU A 273 12.86 16.48 22.97
N PHE A 274 12.11 16.86 21.92
CA PHE A 274 12.47 16.61 20.52
C PHE A 274 13.83 17.23 20.17
N PHE A 275 14.06 18.50 20.60
CA PHE A 275 15.32 19.21 20.41
C PHE A 275 16.47 18.55 21.18
N HIS A 276 16.32 18.26 22.47
CA HIS A 276 17.40 17.68 23.28
C HIS A 276 17.76 16.25 22.91
N LYS A 277 16.83 15.53 22.31
CA LYS A 277 17.08 14.18 21.76
C LYS A 277 17.61 14.23 20.32
N GLU A 278 17.64 15.40 19.65
CA GLU A 278 18.00 15.51 18.22
C GLU A 278 17.21 14.54 17.34
N LEU A 279 15.88 14.44 17.58
CA LEU A 279 15.02 13.54 16.84
C LEU A 279 14.82 14.03 15.41
N LYS A 280 14.60 13.09 14.48
CA LYS A 280 14.26 13.36 13.08
C LYS A 280 12.91 12.72 12.77
N LEU A 281 11.99 13.50 12.23
CA LEU A 281 10.68 13.04 11.78
C LEU A 281 10.59 13.21 10.26
N TYR A 282 10.37 12.11 9.58
CA TYR A 282 10.20 12.03 8.14
C TYR A 282 8.79 11.58 7.80
N SER A 283 8.33 11.87 6.59
CA SER A 283 7.10 11.32 6.02
C SER A 283 7.37 10.76 4.63
N SER A 284 6.63 9.74 4.22
CA SER A 284 6.70 9.16 2.90
C SER A 284 5.35 9.29 2.19
N LEU A 285 5.39 9.69 0.93
CA LEU A 285 4.21 9.81 0.08
C LEU A 285 4.45 9.12 -1.26
N LEU A 286 3.58 8.17 -1.61
CA LEU A 286 3.59 7.44 -2.89
C LEU A 286 4.93 6.70 -3.17
N ASN A 287 5.28 6.51 -4.46
CA ASN A 287 6.28 5.55 -4.92
C ASN A 287 7.18 6.07 -6.07
N PRO A 288 7.75 7.29 -5.97
CA PRO A 288 8.53 7.84 -7.09
C PRO A 288 9.71 6.94 -7.45
N PHE A 289 9.73 6.43 -8.70
CA PHE A 289 10.81 5.62 -9.28
C PHE A 289 11.10 4.28 -8.58
N THR A 290 10.21 3.77 -7.72
CA THR A 290 10.42 2.54 -6.95
C THR A 290 9.65 1.34 -7.47
N PHE A 291 8.77 1.54 -8.47
CA PHE A 291 7.84 0.50 -8.93
C PHE A 291 8.56 -0.73 -9.53
N GLN A 292 9.56 -0.53 -10.37
CA GLN A 292 10.36 -1.65 -10.91
C GLN A 292 11.10 -2.41 -9.80
N ARG A 293 11.67 -1.69 -8.82
CA ARG A 293 12.34 -2.32 -7.67
C ARG A 293 11.40 -3.21 -6.86
N ALA A 294 10.13 -2.80 -6.72
CA ALA A 294 9.12 -3.61 -6.06
C ALA A 294 8.81 -4.90 -6.84
N ILE A 295 8.69 -4.82 -8.17
CA ILE A 295 8.54 -6.00 -9.04
C ILE A 295 9.72 -6.96 -8.83
N ASP A 296 10.95 -6.45 -8.87
CA ASP A 296 12.16 -7.25 -8.73
C ASP A 296 12.19 -7.96 -7.35
N LEU A 297 11.88 -7.25 -6.26
CA LEU A 297 11.85 -7.79 -4.90
C LEU A 297 10.77 -8.89 -4.71
N ILE A 298 9.60 -8.72 -5.31
CA ILE A 298 8.54 -9.73 -5.26
C ILE A 298 8.90 -10.93 -6.13
N SER A 299 9.41 -10.69 -7.34
CA SER A 299 9.72 -11.75 -8.31
C SER A 299 10.85 -12.67 -7.87
N THR A 300 11.79 -12.16 -7.07
CA THR A 300 12.89 -12.93 -6.47
C THR A 300 12.50 -13.62 -5.14
N GLY A 301 11.32 -13.29 -4.60
CA GLY A 301 10.83 -13.81 -3.33
C GLY A 301 11.42 -13.15 -2.09
N GLU A 302 12.20 -12.07 -2.24
CA GLU A 302 12.73 -11.28 -1.13
C GLU A 302 11.61 -10.58 -0.34
N ILE A 303 10.55 -10.17 -1.02
CA ILE A 303 9.29 -9.75 -0.42
C ILE A 303 8.22 -10.79 -0.73
N SER A 304 7.61 -11.32 0.32
CA SER A 304 6.64 -12.41 0.22
C SER A 304 5.34 -12.09 0.96
N THR A 305 4.22 -12.55 0.41
CA THR A 305 2.89 -12.51 1.03
C THR A 305 2.44 -13.90 1.52
N LYS A 306 3.35 -14.88 1.58
CA LYS A 306 3.07 -16.29 1.87
C LYS A 306 2.23 -16.53 3.14
N HIS A 307 2.44 -15.71 4.18
CA HIS A 307 1.73 -15.83 5.45
C HIS A 307 0.59 -14.82 5.61
N PHE A 308 0.26 -14.06 4.55
CA PHE A 308 -0.86 -13.13 4.62
C PHE A 308 -2.19 -13.89 4.65
N ILE A 309 -3.08 -13.43 5.51
CA ILE A 309 -4.50 -13.82 5.45
C ILE A 309 -5.14 -12.92 4.40
N ILE A 310 -5.40 -13.49 3.22
CA ILE A 310 -5.96 -12.78 2.07
C ILE A 310 -7.42 -13.20 1.89
N GLN A 311 -8.29 -12.22 1.72
CA GLN A 311 -9.68 -12.44 1.35
C GLN A 311 -9.89 -12.00 -0.11
N ASN A 312 -10.25 -12.93 -0.98
CA ASN A 312 -10.67 -12.62 -2.34
C ASN A 312 -12.11 -12.13 -2.34
N VAL A 313 -12.34 -11.00 -3.00
CA VAL A 313 -13.63 -10.30 -3.06
C VAL A 313 -14.08 -10.23 -4.52
N PRO A 314 -15.22 -10.78 -4.91
CA PRO A 314 -15.77 -10.60 -6.26
C PRO A 314 -16.37 -9.20 -6.44
N ILE A 315 -16.67 -8.81 -7.68
CA ILE A 315 -17.51 -7.61 -7.94
C ILE A 315 -18.96 -7.95 -7.53
N ASP A 316 -19.25 -7.75 -6.26
CA ASP A 316 -20.55 -8.00 -5.65
C ASP A 316 -20.82 -6.96 -4.56
N PHE A 317 -22.08 -6.48 -4.49
CA PHE A 317 -22.45 -5.44 -3.54
C PHE A 317 -22.28 -5.90 -2.09
N SER A 318 -22.77 -7.11 -1.74
CA SER A 318 -22.75 -7.59 -0.36
C SER A 318 -21.33 -7.85 0.14
N GLU A 319 -20.45 -8.33 -0.73
CA GLU A 319 -19.05 -8.59 -0.38
C GLU A 319 -18.26 -7.29 -0.22
N MET A 320 -18.47 -6.31 -1.11
CA MET A 320 -17.84 -5.00 -0.99
C MET A 320 -18.38 -4.18 0.19
N ASP A 321 -19.67 -4.31 0.53
CA ASP A 321 -20.23 -3.69 1.74
C ASP A 321 -19.53 -4.17 3.00
N LYS A 322 -19.25 -5.48 3.10
CA LYS A 322 -18.48 -6.02 4.23
C LYS A 322 -17.08 -5.39 4.33
N VAL A 323 -16.43 -5.19 3.20
CA VAL A 323 -15.10 -4.55 3.15
C VAL A 323 -15.18 -3.09 3.58
N TYR A 324 -16.07 -2.29 2.98
CA TYR A 324 -16.21 -0.86 3.29
C TYR A 324 -16.70 -0.59 4.72
N THR A 325 -17.51 -1.50 5.30
CA THR A 325 -18.03 -1.37 6.66
C THR A 325 -17.19 -2.07 7.73
N GLY A 326 -16.05 -2.66 7.36
CA GLY A 326 -15.14 -3.35 8.29
C GLY A 326 -15.68 -4.67 8.83
N LYS A 327 -16.70 -5.27 8.20
CA LYS A 327 -17.30 -6.56 8.58
C LYS A 327 -16.62 -7.77 7.92
N GLN A 328 -15.39 -7.62 7.52
CA GLN A 328 -14.57 -8.67 6.91
C GLN A 328 -14.11 -9.72 7.93
N LEU A 329 -13.51 -10.80 7.48
CA LEU A 329 -12.94 -11.85 8.34
C LEU A 329 -11.91 -11.27 9.29
N THR A 330 -12.01 -11.68 10.57
CA THR A 330 -11.01 -11.30 11.60
C THR A 330 -9.62 -11.76 11.16
N GLY A 331 -8.63 -10.89 11.36
CA GLY A 331 -7.24 -11.18 10.99
C GLY A 331 -6.88 -10.94 9.53
N THR A 332 -7.84 -10.64 8.64
CA THR A 332 -7.54 -10.32 7.23
C THR A 332 -6.51 -9.18 7.15
N LEU A 333 -5.41 -9.46 6.44
CA LEU A 333 -4.33 -8.49 6.19
C LEU A 333 -4.54 -7.72 4.89
N LYS A 334 -5.14 -8.39 3.88
CA LYS A 334 -5.41 -7.77 2.58
C LYS A 334 -6.68 -8.34 1.95
N ASN A 335 -7.57 -7.45 1.53
CA ASN A 335 -8.67 -7.79 0.64
C ASN A 335 -8.20 -7.60 -0.80
N ILE A 336 -8.46 -8.58 -1.65
CA ILE A 336 -8.12 -8.53 -3.08
C ILE A 336 -9.41 -8.68 -3.89
N LEU A 337 -9.79 -7.65 -4.61
CA LEU A 337 -10.87 -7.74 -5.58
C LEU A 337 -10.40 -8.60 -6.77
N VAL A 338 -11.17 -9.64 -7.08
CA VAL A 338 -10.94 -10.54 -8.23
C VAL A 338 -12.11 -10.39 -9.20
N PRO A 339 -12.00 -9.50 -10.21
CA PRO A 339 -13.16 -9.04 -10.99
C PRO A 339 -13.85 -10.10 -11.85
N HIS A 340 -13.12 -11.19 -12.17
CA HIS A 340 -13.62 -12.29 -12.99
C HIS A 340 -14.04 -13.50 -12.17
N GLN A 341 -13.93 -13.45 -10.84
CA GLN A 341 -14.44 -14.51 -9.98
C GLN A 341 -15.98 -14.47 -9.96
N ILE A 342 -16.61 -15.59 -10.25
CA ILE A 342 -18.07 -15.73 -10.19
C ILE A 342 -18.43 -16.26 -8.80
N THR A 343 -19.38 -15.63 -8.13
CA THR A 343 -19.95 -16.16 -6.87
C THR A 343 -20.60 -17.52 -7.11
N LYS A 344 -20.57 -18.40 -6.12
CA LYS A 344 -21.02 -19.81 -6.18
C LYS A 344 -22.48 -20.05 -6.62
N GLN A 345 -23.19 -19.07 -7.12
CA GLN A 345 -24.56 -19.21 -7.64
C GLN A 345 -24.67 -19.27 -9.17
N GLY A 346 -23.60 -19.50 -9.89
CA GLY A 346 -23.65 -19.64 -11.35
C GLY A 346 -22.29 -19.73 -12.03
N VAL A 347 -21.85 -20.95 -12.18
CA VAL A 347 -21.02 -21.55 -13.25
C VAL A 347 -19.73 -20.85 -13.74
N THR A 348 -18.68 -21.61 -13.56
CA THR A 348 -17.50 -21.95 -14.38
C THR A 348 -16.35 -20.93 -14.44
N LEU A 349 -15.24 -21.41 -13.92
CA LEU A 349 -13.83 -21.04 -14.06
C LEU A 349 -13.39 -20.74 -15.49
#